data_246b0835d6580275365982d327809867
#
_entry.id   246b0835d6580275365982d327809867
#
_cell.length_a   1.000
_cell.length_b   1.000
_cell.length_c   1.000
_cell.angle_alpha   90.00
_cell.angle_beta   90.00
_cell.angle_gamma   90.00
#
_symmetry.space_group_name_H-M   'P 1'
#
loop_
_entity.id
_entity.type
_entity.pdbx_description
1 polymer ?
#
loop_
_entity_poly.entity_id
_entity_poly.type
_entity_poly.pdbx_seq_one_letter_code
_entity_poly.pdbx_strand_id
1 'polypeptide(L)'
;AGDSLGASVDILRGTEALFARLDVTLGDETSAQLGALIEATFGNVEAIRADFDTFLRQSDGLRASVRGVRVEVHELDRVIRTISNVSINARIQGNGLVPPRPQVNSFIERLAAMASEAESILREVKDAMVGIGHDTAAMDVALQELRQELTMRVLPALSRFAVIAQRVQDGRDE
;
A
#
# COMPACT_ATOMS: atom_id res chain seq x y z
N ALA A 1 8.93 0.01 1.79
CA ALA A 1 7.69 0.26 2.58
C ALA A 1 7.59 -0.69 3.76
N GLY A 2 7.94 -1.99 3.62
CA GLY A 2 7.95 -2.95 4.72
C GLY A 2 8.92 -2.61 5.85
N ASP A 3 10.10 -2.12 5.51
CA ASP A 3 11.14 -1.80 6.49
C ASP A 3 10.79 -0.59 7.38
N SER A 4 10.06 0.39 6.86
CA SER A 4 9.62 1.56 7.62
C SER A 4 8.53 1.21 8.64
N LEU A 5 7.61 0.33 8.29
CA LEU A 5 6.57 -0.18 9.21
C LEU A 5 7.17 -1.08 10.30
N GLY A 6 8.13 -1.93 9.93
CA GLY A 6 8.90 -2.75 10.89
C GLY A 6 9.64 -1.90 11.92
N ALA A 7 10.32 -0.85 11.47
CA ALA A 7 11.01 0.09 12.35
C ALA A 7 10.04 0.82 13.30
N SER A 8 8.84 1.19 12.82
CA SER A 8 7.82 1.84 13.66
C SER A 8 7.27 0.92 14.75
N VAL A 9 7.06 -0.37 14.44
CA VAL A 9 6.61 -1.39 15.40
C VAL A 9 7.70 -1.68 16.45
N ASP A 10 8.97 -1.71 16.03
CA ASP A 10 10.10 -1.92 16.96
C ASP A 10 10.32 -0.73 17.88
N ILE A 11 10.11 0.50 17.40
CA ILE A 11 10.11 1.71 18.24
C ILE A 11 9.00 1.64 19.29
N LEU A 12 7.79 1.23 18.91
CA LEU A 12 6.66 1.07 19.83
C LEU A 12 6.91 0.01 20.90
N ARG A 13 7.48 -1.16 20.53
CA ARG A 13 7.88 -2.20 21.47
C ARG A 13 9.02 -1.76 22.36
N GLY A 14 10.00 -1.04 21.83
CA GLY A 14 11.09 -0.47 22.60
C GLY A 14 10.60 0.52 23.65
N THR A 15 9.61 1.32 23.30
CA THR A 15 8.96 2.29 24.20
C THR A 15 8.19 1.58 25.33
N GLU A 16 7.44 0.53 25.03
CA GLU A 16 6.76 -0.31 26.04
C GLU A 16 7.75 -0.95 27.02
N ALA A 17 8.86 -1.48 26.52
CA ALA A 17 9.90 -2.11 27.34
C ALA A 17 10.64 -1.09 28.24
N LEU A 18 10.86 0.13 27.76
CA LEU A 18 11.43 1.23 28.54
C LEU A 18 10.47 1.67 29.66
N PHE A 19 9.18 1.78 29.38
CA PHE A 19 8.16 2.13 30.37
C PHE A 19 8.02 1.07 31.48
N ALA A 20 8.11 -0.21 31.15
CA ALA A 20 8.08 -1.30 32.13
C ALA A 20 9.30 -1.31 33.08
N ARG A 21 10.43 -0.74 32.66
CA ARG A 21 11.66 -0.63 33.50
C ARG A 21 11.70 0.63 34.36
N LEU A 22 10.93 1.68 34.02
CA LEU A 22 10.94 2.95 34.76
C LEU A 22 10.19 2.93 36.09
N ASP A 23 9.40 1.89 36.36
CA ASP A 23 8.62 1.75 37.60
C ASP A 23 9.49 1.49 38.85
N VAL A 24 10.82 1.37 38.72
CA VAL A 24 11.66 0.84 39.80
C VAL A 24 12.65 1.85 40.45
N THR A 25 13.04 2.97 39.78
CA THR A 25 14.08 3.86 40.37
C THR A 25 13.96 5.33 39.90
N LEU A 26 13.32 6.19 40.68
CA LEU A 26 13.27 7.63 40.45
C LEU A 26 14.22 8.40 41.40
N GLY A 27 15.36 8.82 40.86
CA GLY A 27 16.28 9.81 41.49
C GLY A 27 16.21 11.16 40.74
N ASP A 28 16.76 12.22 41.36
CA ASP A 28 16.57 13.65 40.94
C ASP A 28 16.97 14.02 39.52
N GLU A 29 17.93 13.32 38.95
CA GLU A 29 18.43 13.54 37.59
C GLU A 29 17.52 12.92 36.51
N THR A 30 16.63 11.99 36.90
CA THR A 30 15.77 11.22 36.04
C THR A 30 14.48 11.95 35.65
N SER A 31 14.04 12.95 36.42
CA SER A 31 12.76 13.66 36.15
C SER A 31 12.84 14.54 34.90
N ALA A 32 13.94 15.28 34.71
CA ALA A 32 14.13 16.08 33.47
C ALA A 32 14.36 15.19 32.24
N GLN A 33 15.08 14.07 32.43
CA GLN A 33 15.27 13.07 31.36
C GLN A 33 13.95 12.37 31.01
N LEU A 34 13.08 12.11 31.98
CA LEU A 34 11.77 11.55 31.77
C LEU A 34 10.86 12.49 30.98
N GLY A 35 10.85 13.78 31.34
CA GLY A 35 10.10 14.82 30.60
C GLY A 35 10.54 14.91 29.14
N ALA A 36 11.85 14.99 28.90
CA ALA A 36 12.40 15.00 27.55
C ALA A 36 12.08 13.72 26.74
N LEU A 37 12.10 12.56 27.40
CA LEU A 37 11.75 11.29 26.77
C LEU A 37 10.26 11.22 26.40
N ILE A 38 9.39 11.72 27.28
CA ILE A 38 7.95 11.80 27.02
C ILE A 38 7.67 12.74 25.85
N GLU A 39 8.28 13.94 25.82
CA GLU A 39 8.10 14.88 24.69
C GLU A 39 8.63 14.29 23.37
N ALA A 40 9.80 13.67 23.39
CA ALA A 40 10.35 13.00 22.21
C ALA A 40 9.44 11.86 21.73
N THR A 41 8.84 11.12 22.66
CA THR A 41 7.90 10.03 22.32
C THR A 41 6.59 10.55 21.75
N PHE A 42 6.04 11.65 22.29
CA PHE A 42 4.90 12.33 21.70
C PHE A 42 5.20 12.82 20.29
N GLY A 43 6.36 13.46 20.09
CA GLY A 43 6.80 13.91 18.75
C GLY A 43 6.90 12.75 17.76
N ASN A 44 7.44 11.60 18.19
CA ASN A 44 7.51 10.41 17.34
C ASN A 44 6.12 9.83 17.02
N VAL A 45 5.19 9.82 17.97
CA VAL A 45 3.81 9.33 17.74
C VAL A 45 3.07 10.25 16.77
N GLU A 46 3.22 11.56 16.88
CA GLU A 46 2.62 12.51 15.92
C GLU A 46 3.26 12.36 14.52
N ALA A 47 4.55 12.17 14.43
CA ALA A 47 5.23 11.89 13.16
C ALA A 47 4.71 10.60 12.51
N ILE A 48 4.60 9.53 13.28
CA ILE A 48 4.01 8.25 12.83
C ILE A 48 2.58 8.46 12.33
N ARG A 49 1.77 9.24 13.05
CA ARG A 49 0.41 9.57 12.65
C ARG A 49 0.35 10.33 11.33
N ALA A 50 1.22 11.31 11.13
CA ALA A 50 1.32 12.05 9.88
C ALA A 50 1.74 11.16 8.70
N ASP A 51 2.66 10.22 8.95
CA ASP A 51 3.07 9.23 7.97
C ASP A 51 1.92 8.29 7.59
N PHE A 52 1.09 7.87 8.55
CA PHE A 52 -0.12 7.09 8.28
C PHE A 52 -1.11 7.83 7.39
N ASP A 53 -1.39 9.10 7.70
CA ASP A 53 -2.33 9.89 6.89
C ASP A 53 -1.79 10.10 5.45
N THR A 54 -0.48 10.20 5.31
CA THR A 54 0.17 10.28 4.00
C THR A 54 0.07 8.97 3.24
N PHE A 55 0.31 7.86 3.93
CA PHE A 55 0.23 6.53 3.34
C PHE A 55 -1.20 6.15 2.92
N LEU A 56 -2.21 6.48 3.73
CA LEU A 56 -3.61 6.28 3.36
C LEU A 56 -3.97 7.05 2.09
N ARG A 57 -3.54 8.31 1.96
CA ARG A 57 -3.74 9.08 0.72
C ARG A 57 -3.07 8.46 -0.49
N GLN A 58 -1.85 7.92 -0.32
CA GLN A 58 -1.15 7.21 -1.40
C GLN A 58 -1.86 5.92 -1.79
N SER A 59 -2.37 5.16 -0.82
CA SER A 59 -3.19 3.97 -1.05
C SER A 59 -4.45 4.27 -1.85
N ASP A 60 -5.18 5.33 -1.49
CA ASP A 60 -6.35 5.77 -2.23
C ASP A 60 -6.01 6.22 -3.66
N GLY A 61 -4.89 6.92 -3.85
CA GLY A 61 -4.36 7.28 -5.16
C GLY A 61 -4.02 6.06 -6.03
N LEU A 62 -3.39 5.06 -5.43
CA LEU A 62 -3.08 3.79 -6.09
C LEU A 62 -4.36 3.06 -6.52
N ARG A 63 -5.36 2.99 -5.65
CA ARG A 63 -6.67 2.39 -5.99
C ARG A 63 -7.38 3.13 -7.11
N ALA A 64 -7.32 4.45 -7.13
CA ALA A 64 -7.89 5.24 -8.21
C ALA A 64 -7.17 4.94 -9.53
N SER A 65 -5.84 4.86 -9.51
CA SER A 65 -5.03 4.52 -10.68
C SER A 65 -5.34 3.11 -11.19
N VAL A 66 -5.43 2.10 -10.30
CA VAL A 66 -5.79 0.73 -10.66
C VAL A 66 -7.18 0.67 -11.29
N ARG A 67 -8.16 1.43 -10.78
CA ARG A 67 -9.48 1.52 -11.39
C ARG A 67 -9.44 2.13 -12.79
N GLY A 68 -8.65 3.20 -12.98
CA GLY A 68 -8.45 3.81 -14.29
C GLY A 68 -7.85 2.82 -15.29
N VAL A 69 -6.74 2.17 -14.92
CA VAL A 69 -6.10 1.16 -15.77
C VAL A 69 -7.06 0.00 -16.09
N ARG A 70 -7.93 -0.40 -15.16
CA ARG A 70 -8.93 -1.46 -15.43
C ARG A 70 -9.88 -1.10 -16.56
N VAL A 71 -10.30 0.17 -16.64
CA VAL A 71 -11.15 0.64 -17.72
C VAL A 71 -10.44 0.57 -19.07
N GLU A 72 -9.19 1.06 -19.12
CA GLU A 72 -8.37 1.02 -20.34
C GLU A 72 -8.09 -0.43 -20.79
N VAL A 73 -7.77 -1.31 -19.85
CA VAL A 73 -7.56 -2.74 -20.10
C VAL A 73 -8.81 -3.40 -20.68
N HIS A 74 -9.99 -3.01 -20.21
CA HIS A 74 -11.26 -3.53 -20.75
C HIS A 74 -11.51 -3.07 -22.20
N GLU A 75 -11.21 -1.81 -22.50
CA GLU A 75 -11.29 -1.29 -23.86
C GLU A 75 -10.28 -1.97 -24.80
N LEU A 76 -9.05 -2.18 -24.35
CA LEU A 76 -8.05 -2.94 -25.10
C LEU A 76 -8.51 -4.39 -25.39
N ASP A 77 -9.09 -5.08 -24.41
CA ASP A 77 -9.65 -6.42 -24.59
C ASP A 77 -10.68 -6.45 -25.72
N ARG A 78 -11.56 -5.43 -25.77
CA ARG A 78 -12.55 -5.30 -26.80
C ARG A 78 -11.95 -5.08 -28.20
N VAL A 79 -10.93 -4.23 -28.29
CA VAL A 79 -10.21 -3.97 -29.55
C VAL A 79 -9.49 -5.24 -30.03
N ILE A 80 -8.78 -5.94 -29.16
CA ILE A 80 -8.06 -7.17 -29.50
C ILE A 80 -9.03 -8.24 -30.01
N ARG A 81 -10.16 -8.45 -29.33
CA ARG A 81 -11.21 -9.38 -29.79
C ARG A 81 -11.76 -8.99 -31.17
N THR A 82 -11.91 -7.71 -31.43
CA THR A 82 -12.34 -7.22 -32.75
C THR A 82 -11.30 -7.56 -33.80
N ILE A 83 -10.01 -7.35 -33.53
CA ILE A 83 -8.91 -7.70 -34.44
C ILE A 83 -8.87 -9.21 -34.68
N SER A 84 -9.00 -10.02 -33.64
CA SER A 84 -9.08 -11.49 -33.74
C SER A 84 -10.23 -11.91 -34.66
N ASN A 85 -11.43 -11.36 -34.47
CA ASN A 85 -12.59 -11.66 -35.30
C ASN A 85 -12.40 -11.24 -36.78
N VAL A 86 -11.83 -10.04 -37.00
CA VAL A 86 -11.50 -9.55 -38.34
C VAL A 86 -10.48 -10.47 -39.00
N SER A 87 -9.45 -10.94 -38.27
CA SER A 87 -8.42 -11.86 -38.77
C SER A 87 -9.03 -13.21 -39.19
N ILE A 88 -9.94 -13.75 -38.37
CA ILE A 88 -10.66 -14.99 -38.69
C ILE A 88 -11.49 -14.82 -39.97
N ASN A 89 -12.27 -13.76 -40.05
CA ASN A 89 -13.13 -13.48 -41.25
C ASN A 89 -12.28 -13.25 -42.49
N ALA A 90 -11.17 -12.50 -42.35
CA ALA A 90 -10.25 -12.28 -43.46
C ALA A 90 -9.59 -13.59 -43.95
N ARG A 91 -9.29 -14.51 -43.06
CA ARG A 91 -8.74 -15.85 -43.39
C ARG A 91 -9.78 -16.64 -44.20
N ILE A 92 -11.03 -16.64 -43.75
CA ILE A 92 -12.11 -17.35 -44.45
C ILE A 92 -12.28 -16.79 -45.88
N GLN A 93 -12.29 -15.48 -46.02
CA GLN A 93 -12.42 -14.81 -47.32
C GLN A 93 -11.14 -14.97 -48.18
N GLY A 94 -9.96 -14.87 -47.56
CA GLY A 94 -8.68 -15.01 -48.26
C GLY A 94 -8.48 -16.40 -48.88
N ASN A 95 -8.94 -17.44 -48.21
CA ASN A 95 -8.91 -18.81 -48.75
C ASN A 95 -9.82 -19.02 -49.99
N GLY A 96 -10.81 -18.15 -50.22
CA GLY A 96 -11.67 -18.18 -51.36
C GLY A 96 -11.18 -17.34 -52.54
N LEU A 97 -10.05 -16.64 -52.44
CA LEU A 97 -9.54 -15.80 -53.51
C LEU A 97 -8.95 -16.64 -54.67
N VAL A 98 -9.39 -16.32 -55.87
CA VAL A 98 -8.85 -16.91 -57.12
C VAL A 98 -8.41 -15.75 -58.02
N PRO A 99 -7.10 -15.61 -58.35
CA PRO A 99 -5.97 -16.45 -57.95
C PRO A 99 -5.52 -16.25 -56.46
N PRO A 100 -4.91 -17.27 -55.85
CA PRO A 100 -4.41 -17.18 -54.48
C PRO A 100 -3.41 -16.03 -54.28
N ARG A 101 -3.55 -15.27 -53.19
CA ARG A 101 -2.67 -14.12 -52.88
C ARG A 101 -1.87 -14.42 -51.59
N PRO A 102 -0.69 -15.04 -51.69
CA PRO A 102 0.07 -15.49 -50.53
C PRO A 102 0.48 -14.33 -49.59
N GLN A 103 0.66 -13.13 -50.12
CA GLN A 103 0.96 -11.93 -49.31
C GLN A 103 -0.22 -11.53 -48.40
N VAL A 104 -1.44 -11.71 -48.84
CA VAL A 104 -2.64 -11.45 -48.02
C VAL A 104 -2.74 -12.47 -46.87
N ASN A 105 -2.52 -13.73 -47.17
CA ASN A 105 -2.53 -14.77 -46.17
C ASN A 105 -1.42 -14.57 -45.10
N SER A 106 -0.21 -14.24 -45.53
CA SER A 106 0.90 -13.93 -44.61
C SER A 106 0.59 -12.70 -43.73
N PHE A 107 -0.07 -11.68 -44.27
CA PHE A 107 -0.52 -10.53 -43.50
C PHE A 107 -1.57 -10.92 -42.45
N ILE A 108 -2.55 -11.71 -42.81
CA ILE A 108 -3.61 -12.20 -41.90
C ILE A 108 -3.02 -13.06 -40.79
N GLU A 109 -2.06 -13.93 -41.11
CA GLU A 109 -1.34 -14.76 -40.11
C GLU A 109 -0.57 -13.90 -39.11
N ARG A 110 0.14 -12.89 -39.58
CA ARG A 110 0.84 -11.94 -38.70
C ARG A 110 -0.13 -11.18 -37.80
N LEU A 111 -1.25 -10.72 -38.34
CA LEU A 111 -2.27 -10.03 -37.57
C LEU A 111 -2.88 -10.91 -36.49
N ALA A 112 -3.14 -12.17 -36.81
CA ALA A 112 -3.64 -13.15 -35.83
C ALA A 112 -2.61 -13.44 -34.74
N ALA A 113 -1.33 -13.57 -35.10
CA ALA A 113 -0.23 -13.79 -34.13
C ALA A 113 -0.08 -12.58 -33.18
N MET A 114 -0.11 -11.36 -33.72
CA MET A 114 -0.06 -10.15 -32.90
C MET A 114 -1.28 -10.03 -31.96
N ALA A 115 -2.47 -10.39 -32.43
CA ALA A 115 -3.67 -10.38 -31.57
C ALA A 115 -3.53 -11.40 -30.43
N SER A 116 -3.01 -12.60 -30.70
CA SER A 116 -2.79 -13.64 -29.69
C SER A 116 -1.73 -13.22 -28.67
N GLU A 117 -0.65 -12.59 -29.10
CA GLU A 117 0.38 -12.05 -28.22
C GLU A 117 -0.20 -10.93 -27.32
N ALA A 118 -0.97 -10.01 -27.90
CA ALA A 118 -1.64 -8.95 -27.17
C ALA A 118 -2.64 -9.50 -26.13
N GLU A 119 -3.38 -10.58 -26.46
CA GLU A 119 -4.24 -11.27 -25.50
C GLU A 119 -3.46 -11.86 -24.31
N SER A 120 -2.26 -12.39 -24.55
CA SER A 120 -1.40 -12.92 -23.49
C SER A 120 -0.93 -11.83 -22.57
N ILE A 121 -0.39 -10.74 -23.13
CA ILE A 121 0.06 -9.58 -22.34
C ILE A 121 -1.10 -8.98 -21.54
N LEU A 122 -2.27 -8.87 -22.15
CA LEU A 122 -3.45 -8.33 -21.47
C LEU A 122 -3.88 -9.20 -20.28
N ARG A 123 -3.72 -10.51 -20.38
CA ARG A 123 -4.00 -11.44 -19.29
C ARG A 123 -3.02 -11.22 -18.13
N GLU A 124 -1.73 -11.13 -18.43
CA GLU A 124 -0.70 -10.84 -17.43
C GLU A 124 -0.94 -9.51 -16.70
N VAL A 125 -1.35 -8.47 -17.44
CA VAL A 125 -1.72 -7.17 -16.85
C VAL A 125 -2.94 -7.31 -15.93
N LYS A 126 -3.97 -8.06 -16.35
CA LYS A 126 -5.16 -8.32 -15.51
C LYS A 126 -4.79 -9.03 -14.21
N ASP A 127 -3.93 -10.05 -14.29
CA ASP A 127 -3.47 -10.82 -13.13
C ASP A 127 -2.64 -9.95 -12.18
N ALA A 128 -1.74 -9.12 -12.71
CA ALA A 128 -0.98 -8.16 -11.92
C ALA A 128 -1.88 -7.14 -11.20
N MET A 129 -2.93 -6.66 -11.87
CA MET A 129 -3.90 -5.75 -11.26
C MET A 129 -4.71 -6.39 -10.13
N VAL A 130 -5.04 -7.67 -10.24
CA VAL A 130 -5.69 -8.43 -9.16
C VAL A 130 -4.73 -8.53 -7.96
N GLY A 131 -3.46 -8.85 -8.20
CA GLY A 131 -2.43 -8.87 -7.16
C GLY A 131 -2.30 -7.55 -6.43
N ILE A 132 -2.13 -6.44 -7.16
CA ILE A 132 -2.06 -5.09 -6.57
C ILE A 132 -3.31 -4.77 -5.75
N GLY A 133 -4.49 -5.15 -6.23
CA GLY A 133 -5.74 -4.95 -5.51
C GLY A 133 -5.79 -5.69 -4.18
N HIS A 134 -5.31 -6.93 -4.16
CA HIS A 134 -5.23 -7.75 -2.95
C HIS A 134 -4.21 -7.18 -1.95
N ASP A 135 -3.02 -6.84 -2.43
CA ASP A 135 -1.95 -6.30 -1.59
C ASP A 135 -2.35 -4.95 -0.96
N THR A 136 -3.02 -4.09 -1.74
CA THR A 136 -3.54 -2.81 -1.25
C THR A 136 -4.60 -3.02 -0.18
N ALA A 137 -5.49 -4.01 -0.33
CA ALA A 137 -6.50 -4.32 0.67
C ALA A 137 -5.90 -4.87 1.97
N ALA A 138 -4.92 -5.77 1.87
CA ALA A 138 -4.20 -6.32 3.03
C ALA A 138 -3.45 -5.21 3.79
N MET A 139 -2.84 -4.29 3.06
CA MET A 139 -2.14 -3.15 3.60
C MET A 139 -3.07 -2.21 4.38
N ASP A 140 -4.28 -1.95 3.87
CA ASP A 140 -5.26 -1.12 4.58
C ASP A 140 -5.73 -1.74 5.90
N VAL A 141 -5.92 -3.05 5.93
CA VAL A 141 -6.27 -3.76 7.17
C VAL A 141 -5.15 -3.59 8.20
N ALA A 142 -3.90 -3.83 7.80
CA ALA A 142 -2.75 -3.69 8.70
C ALA A 142 -2.60 -2.25 9.22
N LEU A 143 -2.86 -1.25 8.37
CA LEU A 143 -2.84 0.16 8.78
C LEU A 143 -3.96 0.51 9.76
N GLN A 144 -5.15 -0.02 9.56
CA GLN A 144 -6.26 0.20 10.48
C GLN A 144 -5.99 -0.42 11.85
N GLU A 145 -5.45 -1.64 11.89
CA GLU A 145 -5.06 -2.31 13.12
C GLU A 145 -3.99 -1.51 13.87
N LEU A 146 -2.95 -1.07 13.17
CA LEU A 146 -1.88 -0.28 13.76
C LEU A 146 -2.37 1.09 14.27
N ARG A 147 -3.25 1.77 13.53
CA ARG A 147 -3.91 3.00 13.98
C ARG A 147 -4.74 2.78 15.23
N GLN A 148 -5.45 1.67 15.30
CA GLN A 148 -6.24 1.30 16.49
C GLN A 148 -5.33 1.06 17.70
N GLU A 149 -4.24 0.32 17.55
CA GLU A 149 -3.25 0.09 18.61
C GLU A 149 -2.64 1.41 19.11
N LEU A 150 -2.24 2.29 18.20
CA LEU A 150 -1.74 3.63 18.56
C LEU A 150 -2.77 4.43 19.38
N THR A 151 -4.01 4.46 18.91
CA THR A 151 -5.05 5.28 19.54
C THR A 151 -5.52 4.72 20.86
N MET A 152 -5.66 3.38 20.97
CA MET A 152 -6.28 2.73 22.11
C MET A 152 -5.28 2.36 23.22
N ARG A 153 -4.02 2.17 22.88
CA ARG A 153 -2.99 1.73 23.83
C ARG A 153 -1.89 2.76 24.05
N VAL A 154 -1.26 3.23 22.99
CA VAL A 154 -0.07 4.08 23.11
C VAL A 154 -0.41 5.48 23.61
N LEU A 155 -1.36 6.16 22.97
CA LEU A 155 -1.75 7.52 23.37
C LEU A 155 -2.29 7.61 24.81
N PRO A 156 -3.17 6.72 25.30
CA PRO A 156 -3.60 6.74 26.71
C PRO A 156 -2.47 6.42 27.68
N ALA A 157 -1.53 5.53 27.32
CA ALA A 157 -0.39 5.22 28.16
C ALA A 157 0.53 6.46 28.29
N LEU A 158 0.87 7.10 27.19
CA LEU A 158 1.66 8.33 27.18
C LEU A 158 0.99 9.47 27.99
N SER A 159 -0.31 9.65 27.83
CA SER A 159 -1.06 10.66 28.58
C SER A 159 -1.02 10.39 30.09
N ARG A 160 -1.11 9.14 30.53
CA ARG A 160 -0.96 8.78 31.96
C ARG A 160 0.44 9.08 32.46
N PHE A 161 1.48 8.77 31.69
CA PHE A 161 2.86 9.06 32.05
C PHE A 161 3.11 10.56 32.13
N ALA A 162 2.60 11.35 31.19
CA ALA A 162 2.71 12.81 31.25
C ALA A 162 2.09 13.39 32.54
N VAL A 163 0.92 12.89 32.94
CA VAL A 163 0.27 13.31 34.19
C VAL A 163 1.07 12.90 35.42
N ILE A 164 1.68 11.72 35.42
CA ILE A 164 2.53 11.26 36.53
C ILE A 164 3.80 12.11 36.62
N ALA A 165 4.46 12.37 35.50
CA ALA A 165 5.65 13.19 35.44
C ALA A 165 5.36 14.61 35.93
N GLN A 166 4.24 15.20 35.52
CA GLN A 166 3.81 16.53 35.99
C GLN A 166 3.57 16.54 37.51
N ARG A 167 2.88 15.55 38.06
CA ARG A 167 2.66 15.44 39.51
C ARG A 167 3.93 15.30 40.34
N VAL A 168 4.90 14.56 39.80
CA VAL A 168 6.23 14.42 40.46
C VAL A 168 6.95 15.76 40.46
N GLN A 169 6.79 16.57 39.43
CA GLN A 169 7.39 17.90 39.32
C GLN A 169 6.69 18.90 40.24
N ASP A 170 5.36 18.93 40.26
CA ASP A 170 4.56 19.82 41.11
C ASP A 170 4.71 19.51 42.61
N GLY A 171 4.86 18.24 43.02
CA GLY A 171 5.07 17.83 44.42
C GLY A 171 6.50 18.10 44.97
N ARG A 172 7.36 18.71 44.17
CA ARG A 172 8.71 19.14 44.57
C ARG A 172 8.82 20.63 44.85
N ASP A 173 7.88 21.40 44.27
CA ASP A 173 7.86 22.85 44.45
C ASP A 173 7.12 23.27 45.75
N GLU A 174 6.54 22.31 46.48
CA GLU A 174 6.01 22.45 47.87
C GLU A 174 7.02 21.99 48.95
#